data_3922c8236e96d39cf1ebd97bf479d283
#
_entry.id   3922c8236e96d39cf1ebd97bf479d283
#
_cell.length_a   1.000
_cell.length_b   1.000
_cell.length_c   1.000
_cell.angle_alpha   90.00
_cell.angle_beta   90.00
_cell.angle_gamma   90.00
#
_symmetry.space_group_name_H-M   'P 1'
#
loop_
_entity.id
_entity.type
_entity.pdbx_description
1 polymer ?
#
loop_
_entity_poly.entity_id
_entity_poly.type
_entity_poly.pdbx_seq_one_letter_code
_entity_poly.pdbx_strand_id
1 'polypeptide(L)'
;MDTTQNYCASLTAYKRYKSHEVKIGAIGIGGDNPIRLQSMTTTNTMDTEATVAQSIRMIEAGCELVRLTAPSKKDAENLFNIKNELTERGYDIPLVADIHFTPNAAEIAANIVEKVRVNPGNYADKKRFEEIDYTDEAYAKELERIEEFSDDIEVLKNSDFFLEAPSFDLLFILLNLLVLLFLIFL
;
A
#
# COMPACT_ATOMS: atom_id res chain seq x y z
N MET A 1 20.31 30.83 13.83
CA MET A 1 19.57 30.08 12.83
C MET A 1 18.35 29.52 13.53
N ASP A 2 17.21 30.09 13.26
CA ASP A 2 15.96 29.74 13.93
C ASP A 2 15.40 28.48 13.25
N THR A 3 15.52 27.34 13.92
CA THR A 3 15.09 26.02 13.44
C THR A 3 13.73 25.63 14.02
N THR A 4 12.86 26.58 14.26
CA THR A 4 11.45 26.29 14.50
C THR A 4 10.84 25.78 13.19
N GLN A 5 10.92 24.49 12.94
CA GLN A 5 10.07 23.85 11.94
C GLN A 5 8.62 24.03 12.40
N ASN A 6 7.94 24.97 11.80
CA ASN A 6 6.53 25.16 12.05
C ASN A 6 5.79 23.89 11.60
N TYR A 7 4.96 23.36 12.47
CA TYR A 7 4.07 22.23 12.21
C TYR A 7 3.22 22.41 10.93
N CYS A 8 2.89 23.65 10.60
CA CYS A 8 2.20 24.02 9.38
C CYS A 8 2.71 25.37 8.87
N ALA A 9 2.50 25.65 7.60
CA ALA A 9 2.94 26.90 7.00
C ALA A 9 2.30 28.15 7.62
N SER A 10 1.09 28.02 8.16
CA SER A 10 0.35 29.05 8.90
C SER A 10 -0.81 28.41 9.65
N LEU A 11 -1.17 28.97 10.82
CA LEU A 11 -2.35 28.56 11.59
C LEU A 11 -3.67 29.10 11.00
N THR A 12 -3.60 30.09 10.14
CA THR A 12 -4.77 30.82 9.61
C THR A 12 -4.85 30.81 8.09
N ALA A 13 -3.76 30.45 7.39
CA ALA A 13 -3.72 30.39 5.95
C ALA A 13 -3.38 28.97 5.47
N TYR A 14 -4.21 28.45 4.60
CA TYR A 14 -4.04 27.14 4.04
C TYR A 14 -3.03 27.15 2.88
N LYS A 15 -2.01 26.29 2.95
CA LYS A 15 -1.05 26.07 1.88
C LYS A 15 -0.87 24.58 1.65
N ARG A 16 -1.33 24.07 0.52
CA ARG A 16 -1.15 22.67 0.17
C ARG A 16 0.30 22.35 -0.15
N TYR A 17 0.77 21.23 0.37
CA TYR A 17 2.00 20.61 -0.10
C TYR A 17 1.78 20.10 -1.54
N LYS A 18 2.70 20.39 -2.44
CA LYS A 18 2.68 19.85 -3.80
C LYS A 18 3.26 18.44 -3.76
N SER A 19 2.42 17.43 -3.88
CA SER A 19 2.82 16.03 -3.92
C SER A 19 3.39 15.67 -5.30
N HIS A 20 4.13 14.56 -5.37
CA HIS A 20 4.56 13.99 -6.64
C HIS A 20 3.36 13.51 -7.45
N GLU A 21 3.46 13.63 -8.77
CA GLU A 21 2.50 13.02 -9.68
C GLU A 21 2.82 11.54 -9.85
N VAL A 22 1.78 10.71 -9.76
CA VAL A 22 1.86 9.27 -9.94
C VAL A 22 0.82 8.83 -10.94
N LYS A 23 1.22 8.02 -11.91
CA LYS A 23 0.32 7.39 -12.87
C LYS A 23 -0.15 6.03 -12.35
N ILE A 24 -1.45 5.79 -12.45
CA ILE A 24 -2.09 4.53 -12.12
C ILE A 24 -2.93 4.13 -13.34
N GLY A 25 -2.39 3.28 -14.18
CA GLY A 25 -2.98 3.01 -15.49
C GLY A 25 -3.13 4.30 -16.29
N ALA A 26 -4.36 4.60 -16.71
CA ALA A 26 -4.69 5.78 -17.51
C ALA A 26 -4.89 7.07 -16.71
N ILE A 27 -4.89 7.02 -15.37
CA ILE A 27 -5.16 8.18 -14.52
C ILE A 27 -3.93 8.64 -13.73
N GLY A 28 -3.87 9.94 -13.43
CA GLY A 28 -2.84 10.54 -12.57
C GLY A 28 -3.39 10.89 -11.20
N ILE A 29 -2.55 10.74 -10.17
CA ILE A 29 -2.81 11.15 -8.78
C ILE A 29 -1.67 12.05 -8.32
N GLY A 30 -1.96 13.01 -7.46
CA GLY A 30 -0.96 13.97 -6.95
C GLY A 30 -0.60 15.05 -7.96
N GLY A 31 0.37 15.88 -7.64
CA GLY A 31 0.75 17.03 -8.45
C GLY A 31 -0.41 17.99 -8.66
N ASP A 32 -0.69 18.28 -9.92
CA ASP A 32 -1.80 19.15 -10.35
C ASP A 32 -3.05 18.34 -10.80
N ASN A 33 -3.02 17.01 -10.61
CA ASN A 33 -4.16 16.14 -10.95
C ASN A 33 -5.37 16.40 -10.04
N PRO A 34 -6.59 16.20 -10.54
CA PRO A 34 -7.78 16.31 -9.72
C PRO A 34 -7.84 15.21 -8.66
N ILE A 35 -8.65 15.46 -7.62
CA ILE A 35 -8.96 14.43 -6.61
C ILE A 35 -9.71 13.30 -7.29
N ARG A 36 -9.24 12.06 -7.09
CA ARG A 36 -9.84 10.87 -7.67
C ARG A 36 -10.84 10.21 -6.73
N LEU A 37 -11.91 9.67 -7.30
CA LEU A 37 -12.93 8.94 -6.56
C LEU A 37 -12.55 7.45 -6.51
N GLN A 38 -12.32 6.95 -5.30
CA GLN A 38 -12.02 5.55 -5.04
C GLN A 38 -13.01 4.97 -4.05
N SER A 39 -13.49 3.76 -4.32
CA SER A 39 -14.26 2.97 -3.36
C SER A 39 -13.68 1.56 -3.24
N MET A 40 -14.14 0.81 -2.24
CA MET A 40 -13.63 -0.51 -1.92
C MET A 40 -14.74 -1.55 -1.95
N THR A 41 -14.48 -2.71 -2.53
CA THR A 41 -15.41 -3.85 -2.50
C THR A 41 -15.51 -4.43 -1.09
N THR A 42 -16.67 -4.97 -0.78
CA THR A 42 -16.96 -5.68 0.48
C THR A 42 -17.24 -7.17 0.25
N THR A 43 -17.22 -7.60 -0.99
CA THR A 43 -17.37 -9.00 -1.39
C THR A 43 -16.12 -9.81 -1.06
N ASN A 44 -16.26 -11.12 -0.99
CA ASN A 44 -15.12 -12.01 -0.93
C ASN A 44 -14.39 -11.97 -2.28
N THR A 45 -13.10 -11.64 -2.29
CA THR A 45 -12.30 -11.54 -3.51
C THR A 45 -12.20 -12.87 -4.26
N MET A 46 -12.39 -14.01 -3.59
CA MET A 46 -12.48 -15.31 -4.23
C MET A 46 -13.81 -15.55 -4.97
N ASP A 47 -14.83 -14.75 -4.70
CA ASP A 47 -16.08 -14.72 -5.46
C ASP A 47 -15.97 -13.70 -6.60
N THR A 48 -15.45 -14.14 -7.73
CA THR A 48 -15.19 -13.30 -8.90
C THR A 48 -16.46 -12.59 -9.38
N GLU A 49 -17.57 -13.33 -9.53
CA GLU A 49 -18.81 -12.78 -10.07
C GLU A 49 -19.41 -11.70 -9.16
N ALA A 50 -19.51 -11.97 -7.86
CA ALA A 50 -20.01 -10.98 -6.90
C ALA A 50 -19.11 -9.74 -6.83
N THR A 51 -17.79 -9.92 -6.92
CA THR A 51 -16.81 -8.82 -6.87
C THR A 51 -16.86 -7.97 -8.13
N VAL A 52 -16.95 -8.59 -9.30
CA VAL A 52 -17.14 -7.90 -10.58
C VAL A 52 -18.45 -7.12 -10.60
N ALA A 53 -19.55 -7.75 -10.19
CA ALA A 53 -20.86 -7.08 -10.15
C ALA A 53 -20.85 -5.87 -9.19
N GLN A 54 -20.17 -5.97 -8.04
CA GLN A 54 -20.03 -4.83 -7.12
C GLN A 54 -19.12 -3.75 -7.71
N SER A 55 -18.02 -4.12 -8.34
CA SER A 55 -17.10 -3.19 -9.00
C SER A 55 -17.81 -2.38 -10.09
N ILE A 56 -18.60 -3.03 -10.93
CA ILE A 56 -19.39 -2.36 -11.98
C ILE A 56 -20.33 -1.33 -11.39
N ARG A 57 -21.07 -1.66 -10.34
CA ARG A 57 -21.96 -0.69 -9.68
C ARG A 57 -21.20 0.54 -9.15
N MET A 58 -19.96 0.34 -8.64
CA MET A 58 -19.13 1.46 -8.18
C MET A 58 -18.63 2.33 -9.34
N ILE A 59 -18.22 1.71 -10.44
CA ILE A 59 -17.77 2.39 -11.65
C ILE A 59 -18.93 3.23 -12.23
N GLU A 60 -20.11 2.66 -12.37
CA GLU A 60 -21.30 3.35 -12.84
C GLU A 60 -21.76 4.48 -11.92
N ALA A 61 -21.43 4.39 -10.63
CA ALA A 61 -21.63 5.47 -9.66
C ALA A 61 -20.54 6.55 -9.71
N GLY A 62 -19.52 6.42 -10.57
CA GLY A 62 -18.50 7.42 -10.81
C GLY A 62 -17.14 7.15 -10.14
N CYS A 63 -16.89 5.93 -9.63
CA CYS A 63 -15.55 5.58 -9.17
C CYS A 63 -14.56 5.54 -10.33
N GLU A 64 -13.39 6.11 -10.10
CA GLU A 64 -12.26 6.15 -11.02
C GLU A 64 -11.20 5.08 -10.68
N LEU A 65 -11.25 4.53 -9.46
CA LEU A 65 -10.45 3.40 -8.98
C LEU A 65 -11.32 2.48 -8.14
N VAL A 66 -11.11 1.17 -8.27
CA VAL A 66 -11.76 0.17 -7.41
C VAL A 66 -10.70 -0.55 -6.59
N ARG A 67 -10.87 -0.56 -5.26
CA ARG A 67 -9.97 -1.23 -4.33
C ARG A 67 -10.56 -2.55 -3.87
N LEU A 68 -9.73 -3.58 -3.92
CA LEU A 68 -10.07 -4.96 -3.55
C LEU A 68 -9.09 -5.45 -2.47
N THR A 69 -9.60 -6.11 -1.44
CA THR A 69 -8.75 -6.72 -0.42
C THR A 69 -8.19 -8.05 -0.93
N ALA A 70 -6.88 -8.25 -0.82
CA ALA A 70 -6.23 -9.51 -1.18
C ALA A 70 -5.38 -10.02 0.00
N PRO A 71 -6.01 -10.66 1.01
CA PRO A 71 -5.34 -11.06 2.24
C PRO A 71 -4.43 -12.28 2.07
N SER A 72 -4.57 -13.05 1.01
CA SER A 72 -3.79 -14.25 0.75
C SER A 72 -3.28 -14.30 -0.69
N LYS A 73 -2.34 -15.23 -0.97
CA LYS A 73 -1.86 -15.50 -2.33
C LYS A 73 -2.99 -15.84 -3.30
N LYS A 74 -3.95 -16.64 -2.86
CA LYS A 74 -5.09 -17.06 -3.70
C LYS A 74 -5.98 -15.88 -4.07
N ASP A 75 -6.23 -14.97 -3.13
CA ASP A 75 -6.98 -13.75 -3.41
C ASP A 75 -6.22 -12.87 -4.41
N ALA A 76 -4.90 -12.74 -4.24
CA ALA A 76 -4.06 -11.99 -5.16
C ALA A 76 -4.06 -12.60 -6.58
N GLU A 77 -3.95 -13.92 -6.69
CA GLU A 77 -4.05 -14.64 -7.96
C GLU A 77 -5.43 -14.45 -8.62
N ASN A 78 -6.51 -14.44 -7.83
CA ASN A 78 -7.86 -14.26 -8.34
C ASN A 78 -8.15 -12.84 -8.87
N LEU A 79 -7.34 -11.85 -8.52
CA LEU A 79 -7.43 -10.51 -9.10
C LEU A 79 -7.30 -10.55 -10.64
N PHE A 80 -6.54 -11.50 -11.18
CA PHE A 80 -6.43 -11.72 -12.62
C PHE A 80 -7.78 -12.04 -13.25
N ASN A 81 -8.55 -12.94 -12.65
CA ASN A 81 -9.87 -13.32 -13.15
C ASN A 81 -10.85 -12.14 -13.06
N ILE A 82 -10.82 -11.40 -11.95
CA ILE A 82 -11.67 -10.21 -11.76
C ILE A 82 -11.35 -9.15 -12.81
N LYS A 83 -10.07 -8.87 -13.05
CA LYS A 83 -9.64 -7.90 -14.05
C LYS A 83 -10.05 -8.28 -15.47
N ASN A 84 -9.83 -9.53 -15.84
CA ASN A 84 -10.23 -10.04 -17.16
C ASN A 84 -11.75 -9.94 -17.36
N GLU A 85 -12.54 -10.36 -16.39
CA GLU A 85 -13.99 -10.32 -16.47
C GLU A 85 -14.52 -8.87 -16.58
N LEU A 86 -13.92 -7.91 -15.85
CA LEU A 86 -14.23 -6.48 -15.99
C LEU A 86 -13.91 -5.98 -17.40
N THR A 87 -12.73 -6.35 -17.93
CA THR A 87 -12.30 -5.96 -19.27
C THR A 87 -13.22 -6.55 -20.36
N GLU A 88 -13.58 -7.82 -20.24
CA GLU A 88 -14.51 -8.50 -21.16
C GLU A 88 -15.90 -7.86 -21.17
N ARG A 89 -16.33 -7.32 -20.02
CA ARG A 89 -17.58 -6.54 -19.90
C ARG A 89 -17.44 -5.09 -20.34
N GLY A 90 -16.26 -4.66 -20.80
CA GLY A 90 -16.00 -3.32 -21.34
C GLY A 90 -15.62 -2.27 -20.27
N TYR A 91 -15.26 -2.69 -19.06
CA TYR A 91 -14.82 -1.80 -17.99
C TYR A 91 -13.30 -1.87 -17.86
N ASP A 92 -12.63 -0.81 -18.32
CA ASP A 92 -11.17 -0.62 -18.19
C ASP A 92 -10.89 0.44 -17.12
N ILE A 93 -10.87 0.01 -15.86
CA ILE A 93 -10.62 0.86 -14.71
C ILE A 93 -9.41 0.35 -13.92
N PRO A 94 -8.54 1.23 -13.40
CA PRO A 94 -7.45 0.81 -12.54
C PRO A 94 -7.95 0.13 -11.27
N LEU A 95 -7.39 -1.05 -10.99
CA LEU A 95 -7.65 -1.78 -9.77
C LEU A 95 -6.55 -1.53 -8.74
N VAL A 96 -6.95 -1.50 -7.48
CA VAL A 96 -6.05 -1.33 -6.34
C VAL A 96 -6.13 -2.57 -5.46
N ALA A 97 -5.04 -3.33 -5.35
CA ALA A 97 -4.96 -4.45 -4.42
C ALA A 97 -4.58 -3.95 -3.02
N ASP A 98 -5.36 -4.30 -2.04
CA ASP A 98 -5.11 -3.97 -0.64
C ASP A 98 -4.54 -5.18 0.10
N ILE A 99 -3.22 -5.12 0.33
CA ILE A 99 -2.46 -6.20 0.95
C ILE A 99 -2.16 -5.84 2.40
N HIS A 100 -2.48 -6.75 3.32
CA HIS A 100 -2.33 -6.48 4.75
C HIS A 100 -1.07 -7.09 5.37
N PHE A 101 -0.85 -8.41 5.24
CA PHE A 101 0.17 -9.12 6.01
C PHE A 101 0.98 -10.13 5.20
N THR A 102 0.87 -10.14 3.89
CA THR A 102 1.41 -11.21 3.05
C THR A 102 2.24 -10.62 1.92
N PRO A 103 3.58 -10.44 2.09
CA PRO A 103 4.46 -9.89 1.06
C PRO A 103 4.30 -10.57 -0.30
N ASN A 104 4.32 -11.89 -0.34
CA ASN A 104 4.16 -12.67 -1.58
C ASN A 104 2.83 -12.39 -2.31
N ALA A 105 1.77 -11.98 -1.60
CA ALA A 105 0.53 -11.56 -2.23
C ALA A 105 0.68 -10.19 -2.90
N ALA A 106 1.50 -9.30 -2.35
CA ALA A 106 1.81 -8.01 -2.96
C ALA A 106 2.56 -8.16 -4.28
N GLU A 107 3.57 -9.04 -4.33
CA GLU A 107 4.33 -9.33 -5.56
C GLU A 107 3.43 -9.90 -6.66
N ILE A 108 2.55 -10.84 -6.31
CA ILE A 108 1.59 -11.43 -7.26
C ILE A 108 0.64 -10.34 -7.76
N ALA A 109 0.05 -9.55 -6.85
CA ALA A 109 -0.87 -8.49 -7.21
C ALA A 109 -0.22 -7.41 -8.08
N ALA A 110 1.06 -7.06 -7.83
CA ALA A 110 1.79 -6.07 -8.60
C ALA A 110 1.95 -6.44 -10.09
N ASN A 111 1.90 -7.72 -10.43
CA ASN A 111 1.92 -8.18 -11.82
C ASN A 111 0.55 -8.20 -12.49
N ILE A 112 -0.53 -7.87 -11.77
CA ILE A 112 -1.90 -8.01 -12.24
C ILE A 112 -2.63 -6.66 -12.27
N VAL A 113 -2.50 -5.87 -11.19
CA VAL A 113 -3.27 -4.62 -11.01
C VAL A 113 -2.38 -3.39 -11.13
N GLU A 114 -2.98 -2.24 -11.35
CA GLU A 114 -2.27 -0.97 -11.60
C GLU A 114 -1.72 -0.33 -10.32
N LYS A 115 -2.20 -0.75 -9.15
CA LYS A 115 -1.73 -0.23 -7.87
C LYS A 115 -1.81 -1.29 -6.78
N VAL A 116 -0.76 -1.40 -5.99
CA VAL A 116 -0.75 -2.21 -4.77
C VAL A 116 -0.63 -1.29 -3.56
N ARG A 117 -1.51 -1.46 -2.60
CA ARG A 117 -1.45 -0.79 -1.31
C ARG A 117 -0.94 -1.77 -0.26
N VAL A 118 0.15 -1.43 0.38
CA VAL A 118 0.67 -2.15 1.55
C VAL A 118 0.66 -1.23 2.78
N ASN A 119 0.57 -1.81 3.97
CA ASN A 119 0.77 -1.09 5.21
C ASN A 119 2.18 -1.41 5.74
N PRO A 120 3.13 -0.46 5.72
CA PRO A 120 4.50 -0.72 6.13
C PRO A 120 4.63 -1.29 7.55
N GLY A 121 3.80 -0.81 8.48
CA GLY A 121 3.80 -1.30 9.86
C GLY A 121 3.30 -2.73 10.05
N ASN A 122 2.72 -3.33 9.01
CA ASN A 122 2.16 -4.67 9.05
C ASN A 122 2.73 -5.59 7.97
N TYR A 123 3.58 -5.07 7.11
CA TYR A 123 4.03 -5.79 5.92
C TYR A 123 4.92 -6.98 6.26
N ALA A 124 5.91 -6.76 7.11
CA ALA A 124 6.86 -7.77 7.55
C ALA A 124 6.42 -8.44 8.88
N ASP A 125 5.48 -7.85 9.59
CA ASP A 125 5.13 -8.28 10.94
C ASP A 125 4.06 -9.37 10.91
N LYS A 126 4.37 -10.56 11.42
CA LYS A 126 3.46 -11.69 11.53
C LYS A 126 2.51 -11.53 12.72
N LYS A 127 2.05 -10.36 13.00
CA LYS A 127 1.11 -10.01 14.06
C LYS A 127 0.64 -11.11 14.97
N ARG A 128 1.23 -11.07 16.10
CA ARG A 128 0.56 -11.38 17.36
C ARG A 128 0.80 -10.17 18.27
N PHE A 129 -0.24 -9.66 18.87
CA PHE A 129 -0.10 -8.67 19.95
C PHE A 129 0.42 -9.39 21.20
N GLU A 130 1.59 -10.00 21.07
CA GLU A 130 2.28 -10.74 22.13
C GLU A 130 3.60 -10.00 22.34
N GLU A 131 3.91 -9.73 23.59
CA GLU A 131 5.22 -9.25 24.00
C GLU A 131 6.21 -10.42 23.80
N ILE A 132 7.19 -10.23 22.93
CA ILE A 132 8.16 -11.26 22.59
C ILE A 132 9.51 -10.83 23.15
N ASP A 133 9.99 -11.54 24.14
CA ASP A 133 11.38 -11.40 24.62
C ASP A 133 12.32 -12.16 23.67
N TYR A 134 13.07 -11.40 22.88
CA TYR A 134 14.09 -11.95 21.99
C TYR A 134 15.41 -12.14 22.74
N THR A 135 16.08 -13.27 22.51
CA THR A 135 17.52 -13.36 22.77
C THR A 135 18.27 -12.54 21.70
N ASP A 136 19.50 -12.09 21.98
CA ASP A 136 20.31 -11.30 21.04
C ASP A 136 20.45 -12.00 19.67
N GLU A 137 20.60 -13.33 19.65
CA GLU A 137 20.70 -14.13 18.41
C GLU A 137 19.36 -14.20 17.65
N ALA A 138 18.25 -14.31 18.35
CA ALA A 138 16.91 -14.33 17.74
C ALA A 138 16.53 -12.94 17.20
N TYR A 139 16.96 -11.88 17.88
CA TYR A 139 16.76 -10.50 17.45
C TYR A 139 17.57 -10.19 16.18
N ALA A 140 18.83 -10.64 16.10
CA ALA A 140 19.65 -10.47 14.91
C ALA A 140 19.01 -11.13 13.68
N LYS A 141 18.47 -12.35 13.83
CA LYS A 141 17.75 -13.04 12.74
C LYS A 141 16.47 -12.34 12.32
N GLU A 142 15.77 -11.73 13.26
CA GLU A 142 14.56 -10.96 12.94
C GLU A 142 14.89 -9.67 12.21
N LEU A 143 16.03 -9.03 12.51
CA LEU A 143 16.53 -7.88 11.76
C LEU A 143 16.88 -8.26 10.31
N GLU A 144 17.62 -9.37 10.09
CA GLU A 144 17.93 -9.88 8.74
C GLU A 144 16.64 -10.11 7.95
N ARG A 145 15.63 -10.71 8.55
CA ARG A 145 14.32 -10.92 7.91
C ARG A 145 13.62 -9.62 7.53
N ILE A 146 13.71 -8.59 8.35
CA ILE A 146 13.12 -7.27 8.07
C ILE A 146 13.88 -6.57 6.93
N GLU A 147 15.19 -6.72 6.86
CA GLU A 147 16.02 -6.19 5.78
C GLU A 147 15.66 -6.82 4.43
N GLU A 148 15.49 -8.15 4.36
CA GLU A 148 15.02 -8.83 3.14
C GLU A 148 13.70 -8.24 2.62
N PHE A 149 12.74 -7.96 3.50
CA PHE A 149 11.47 -7.33 3.09
C PHE A 149 11.60 -5.86 2.69
N SER A 150 12.60 -5.15 3.20
CA SER A 150 12.91 -3.79 2.74
C SER A 150 13.39 -3.79 1.29
N ASP A 151 14.18 -4.76 0.90
CA ASP A 151 14.66 -4.95 -0.47
C ASP A 151 13.50 -5.29 -1.41
N ASP A 152 12.56 -6.14 -1.00
CA ASP A 152 11.34 -6.46 -1.76
C ASP A 152 10.49 -5.22 -2.01
N ILE A 153 10.34 -4.33 -1.02
CA ILE A 153 9.63 -3.06 -1.17
C ILE A 153 10.36 -2.15 -2.18
N GLU A 154 11.68 -2.16 -2.19
CA GLU A 154 12.48 -1.37 -3.13
C GLU A 154 12.35 -1.91 -4.55
N VAL A 155 12.30 -3.22 -4.74
CA VAL A 155 12.00 -3.87 -6.03
C VAL A 155 10.62 -3.49 -6.52
N LEU A 156 9.62 -3.47 -5.66
CA LEU A 156 8.26 -3.05 -6.00
C LEU A 156 8.18 -1.55 -6.37
N LYS A 157 9.01 -0.69 -5.75
CA LYS A 157 9.12 0.74 -6.10
C LYS A 157 9.77 0.97 -7.47
N ASN A 158 10.69 0.11 -7.86
CA ASN A 158 11.44 0.21 -9.11
C ASN A 158 10.73 -0.49 -10.29
N SER A 159 9.68 -1.27 -10.02
CA SER A 159 8.76 -1.72 -11.06
C SER A 159 7.91 -0.53 -11.51
N ASP A 160 7.42 -0.53 -12.76
CA ASP A 160 6.49 0.49 -13.27
C ASP A 160 5.16 0.54 -12.48
N PHE A 161 5.06 -0.25 -11.40
CA PHE A 161 3.96 -0.37 -10.48
C PHE A 161 4.23 0.46 -9.23
N PHE A 162 3.40 1.46 -9.02
CA PHE A 162 3.57 2.38 -7.90
C PHE A 162 3.01 1.83 -6.58
N LEU A 163 3.90 1.73 -5.60
CA LEU A 163 3.52 1.57 -4.20
C LEU A 163 3.11 2.92 -3.63
N GLU A 164 1.86 3.09 -3.28
CA GLU A 164 1.46 4.16 -2.39
C GLU A 164 1.87 3.82 -0.94
N ALA A 165 3.17 3.84 -0.68
CA ALA A 165 3.62 4.18 0.65
C ALA A 165 3.62 5.72 0.71
N PRO A 166 3.01 6.39 1.71
CA PRO A 166 3.42 7.74 1.99
C PRO A 166 4.94 7.70 2.07
N SER A 167 5.61 8.71 1.51
CA SER A 167 7.06 8.82 1.52
C SER A 167 7.57 8.81 2.98
N PHE A 168 7.56 7.63 3.55
CA PHE A 168 8.32 7.33 4.72
C PHE A 168 9.72 7.11 4.18
N ASP A 169 10.51 8.17 4.16
CA ASP A 169 11.94 8.07 4.06
C ASP A 169 12.39 6.89 4.92
N LEU A 170 13.31 6.10 4.38
CA LEU A 170 14.08 5.06 5.11
C LEU A 170 14.55 5.60 6.48
N LEU A 171 14.69 6.91 6.60
CA LEU A 171 14.93 7.67 7.82
C LEU A 171 13.85 7.49 8.90
N PHE A 172 12.58 7.27 8.55
CA PHE A 172 11.51 7.09 9.53
C PHE A 172 11.50 5.66 10.09
N ILE A 173 11.85 4.67 9.27
CA ILE A 173 12.05 3.28 9.72
C ILE A 173 13.29 3.24 10.62
N LEU A 174 14.39 3.85 10.22
CA LEU A 174 15.60 4.01 11.04
C LEU A 174 15.34 4.84 12.31
N LEU A 175 14.52 5.88 12.27
CA LEU A 175 14.21 6.71 13.44
C LEU A 175 13.34 5.95 14.46
N ASN A 176 12.40 5.11 14.02
CA ASN A 176 11.66 4.23 14.93
C ASN A 176 12.55 3.14 15.51
N LEU A 177 13.50 2.61 14.73
CA LEU A 177 14.51 1.67 15.24
C LEU A 177 15.44 2.35 16.26
N LEU A 178 15.82 3.61 16.01
CA LEU A 178 16.67 4.39 16.92
C LEU A 178 15.95 4.77 18.21
N VAL A 179 14.66 5.09 18.15
CA VAL A 179 13.82 5.38 19.33
C VAL A 179 13.61 4.11 20.17
N LEU A 180 13.44 2.96 19.53
CA LEU A 180 13.37 1.67 20.23
C LEU A 180 14.70 1.34 20.93
N LEU A 181 15.84 1.55 20.25
CA LEU A 181 17.17 1.40 20.84
C LEU A 181 17.41 2.37 22.02
N PHE A 182 16.90 3.59 21.95
CA PHE A 182 17.05 4.58 23.03
C PHE A 182 16.21 4.27 24.28
N LEU A 183 15.05 3.59 24.08
CA LEU A 183 14.19 3.13 25.19
C LEU A 183 14.73 1.87 25.89
N ILE A 184 15.66 1.14 25.27
CA ILE A 184 16.31 -0.03 25.87
C ILE A 184 17.55 0.36 26.71
N PHE A 185 18.09 1.58 26.51
CA PHE A 185 19.28 2.07 27.22
C PHE A 185 18.96 3.14 28.29
N LEU A 186 17.71 3.36 28.64
CA LEU A 186 17.24 4.12 29.81
C LEU A 186 16.58 3.22 30.83
#